data_9fdf9205da4c60efcc1a0f51f92246a2
#
_entry.id   9fdf9205da4c60efcc1a0f51f92246a2
#
_cell.length_a   1.000
_cell.length_b   1.000
_cell.length_c   1.000
_cell.angle_alpha   90.00
_cell.angle_beta   90.00
_cell.angle_gamma   90.00
#
_symmetry.space_group_name_H-M   'P 1'
#
loop_
_entity.id
_entity.type
_entity.pdbx_description
1 polymer ?
#
loop_
_entity_poly.entity_id
_entity_poly.type
_entity_poly.pdbx_seq_one_letter_code
_entity_poly.pdbx_strand_id
1 'polypeptide(L)'
;MFSWVSVFKPTAAVLLTAGGLLSSPLLMADNLRIGIIGLDSTHAEQFTLRLNDPANPNHVPGARVIAAFAGGSPDLPESATRVEAFTATLRDKYGVKIMLTIPEVCAAVDAVMILSVDGRPHLEQAKDVITSGKPFFLDKPMAASLKDAVEIYKLAETAKVPFFSASATRWWPGVIEVATAEKAPARAALVYGPAPELPFHPDLFFYGIHSVEALFTVMGTGCQSVERTSTSDTSVCTGTWEGGRLGTVHALHTLPMGSANYKLIRFGQEKIVEQANQGDYTPMLREIVKFFQTKQVPVTAKQTLEIYAFMEAAQDSKRQNGKVIQLREVLTKAGAPEAWLPAQTPKTVKP
;
A
#
# COMPACT_ATOMS: atom_id res chain seq x y z
N MET A 1 -58.24 61.39 55.51
CA MET A 1 -57.84 62.19 54.33
C MET A 1 -56.79 61.36 53.58
N PHE A 2 -57.21 60.71 52.53
CA PHE A 2 -56.34 59.80 51.78
C PHE A 2 -55.79 60.53 50.55
N SER A 3 -54.45 60.52 50.42
CA SER A 3 -53.77 61.04 49.26
C SER A 3 -53.30 59.83 48.41
N TRP A 4 -53.72 59.83 47.16
CA TRP A 4 -53.30 58.85 46.16
C TRP A 4 -52.03 59.34 45.46
N VAL A 5 -50.93 58.55 45.54
CA VAL A 5 -49.74 58.77 44.74
C VAL A 5 -49.74 57.73 43.62
N SER A 6 -49.82 58.24 42.39
CA SER A 6 -49.72 57.45 41.14
C SER A 6 -48.29 57.15 40.76
N VAL A 7 -47.92 55.87 40.67
CA VAL A 7 -46.58 55.44 40.27
C VAL A 7 -46.62 55.02 38.78
N PHE A 8 -45.95 55.80 37.94
CA PHE A 8 -45.71 55.45 36.55
C PHE A 8 -44.61 54.43 36.48
N LYS A 9 -44.87 53.28 35.81
CA LYS A 9 -43.82 52.30 35.43
C LYS A 9 -43.38 52.61 33.99
N PRO A 10 -42.05 52.65 33.70
CA PRO A 10 -41.56 52.75 32.33
C PRO A 10 -41.60 51.36 31.67
N THR A 11 -42.17 51.29 30.49
CA THR A 11 -42.17 50.12 29.60
C THR A 11 -40.80 50.04 28.87
N ALA A 12 -40.03 49.03 29.15
CA ALA A 12 -38.80 48.79 28.42
C ALA A 12 -39.13 48.11 27.07
N ALA A 13 -38.82 48.77 25.98
CA ALA A 13 -38.88 48.19 24.64
C ALA A 13 -37.65 47.28 24.42
N VAL A 14 -37.91 45.98 24.25
CA VAL A 14 -36.90 45.02 23.86
C VAL A 14 -36.72 45.07 22.34
N LEU A 15 -35.61 45.64 21.88
CA LEU A 15 -35.16 45.50 20.48
C LEU A 15 -34.62 44.09 20.26
N LEU A 16 -35.40 43.26 19.57
CA LEU A 16 -34.91 42.00 19.00
C LEU A 16 -34.05 42.33 17.76
N THR A 17 -32.72 42.32 17.93
CA THR A 17 -31.80 42.27 16.80
C THR A 17 -31.82 40.85 16.24
N ALA A 18 -32.43 40.66 15.07
CA ALA A 18 -32.31 39.44 14.28
C ALA A 18 -30.87 39.31 13.78
N GLY A 19 -30.04 38.59 14.54
CA GLY A 19 -28.70 38.16 14.10
C GLY A 19 -28.84 37.13 12.98
N GLY A 20 -28.73 37.57 11.74
CA GLY A 20 -28.59 36.68 10.60
C GLY A 20 -27.34 35.85 10.76
N LEU A 21 -27.48 34.54 11.02
CA LEU A 21 -26.42 33.55 10.86
C LEU A 21 -26.07 33.53 9.38
N LEU A 22 -25.03 34.27 9.02
CA LEU A 22 -24.32 34.09 7.75
C LEU A 22 -23.68 32.69 7.81
N SER A 23 -24.39 31.70 7.30
CA SER A 23 -23.83 30.40 6.96
C SER A 23 -22.76 30.67 5.92
N SER A 24 -21.49 30.77 6.34
CA SER A 24 -20.36 30.73 5.40
C SER A 24 -20.51 29.44 4.58
N PRO A 25 -20.53 29.49 3.24
CA PRO A 25 -20.47 28.27 2.46
C PRO A 25 -19.18 27.57 2.90
N LEU A 26 -19.31 26.34 3.40
CA LEU A 26 -18.18 25.41 3.49
C LEU A 26 -17.59 25.40 2.08
N LEU A 27 -16.42 26.02 1.90
CA LEU A 27 -15.61 25.82 0.69
C LEU A 27 -15.39 24.31 0.62
N MET A 28 -16.12 23.66 -0.27
CA MET A 28 -15.81 22.29 -0.67
C MET A 28 -14.38 22.36 -1.18
N ALA A 29 -13.42 21.81 -0.42
CA ALA A 29 -12.05 21.72 -0.87
C ALA A 29 -12.08 21.02 -2.24
N ASP A 30 -11.48 21.65 -3.25
CA ASP A 30 -11.39 21.05 -4.59
C ASP A 30 -10.82 19.65 -4.45
N ASN A 31 -11.44 18.67 -5.10
CA ASN A 31 -10.93 17.31 -5.10
C ASN A 31 -9.50 17.28 -5.62
N LEU A 32 -8.60 16.58 -4.92
CA LEU A 32 -7.25 16.34 -5.40
C LEU A 32 -7.30 15.69 -6.79
N ARG A 33 -6.57 16.27 -7.73
CA ARG A 33 -6.44 15.75 -9.10
C ARG A 33 -5.40 14.66 -9.11
N ILE A 34 -5.81 13.44 -9.45
CA ILE A 34 -4.95 12.25 -9.47
C ILE A 34 -4.64 11.87 -10.91
N GLY A 35 -3.36 11.53 -11.16
CA GLY A 35 -2.90 10.88 -12.38
C GLY A 35 -2.67 9.39 -12.15
N ILE A 36 -2.94 8.58 -13.17
CA ILE A 36 -2.60 7.15 -13.17
C ILE A 36 -1.56 6.87 -14.25
N ILE A 37 -0.54 6.06 -13.90
CA ILE A 37 0.44 5.51 -14.82
C ILE A 37 0.28 3.99 -14.79
N GLY A 38 0.06 3.37 -15.96
CA GLY A 38 -0.24 1.94 -16.09
C GLY A 38 -1.74 1.64 -15.99
N LEU A 39 -2.35 1.33 -17.11
CA LEU A 39 -3.78 0.99 -17.23
C LEU A 39 -3.99 -0.49 -17.54
N ASP A 40 -3.15 -1.35 -16.98
CA ASP A 40 -3.10 -2.79 -17.24
C ASP A 40 -3.38 -3.66 -15.98
N SER A 41 -3.53 -3.02 -14.80
CA SER A 41 -3.97 -3.69 -13.59
C SER A 41 -5.45 -3.40 -13.30
N THR A 42 -6.12 -4.31 -12.61
CA THR A 42 -7.50 -4.10 -12.14
C THR A 42 -7.60 -2.91 -11.18
N HIS A 43 -6.50 -2.50 -10.54
CA HIS A 43 -6.47 -1.33 -9.67
C HIS A 43 -6.77 -0.04 -10.43
N ALA A 44 -6.32 0.12 -11.67
CA ALA A 44 -6.59 1.29 -12.49
C ALA A 44 -8.10 1.55 -12.64
N GLU A 45 -8.87 0.51 -12.98
CA GLU A 45 -10.33 0.60 -13.09
C GLU A 45 -11.01 0.72 -11.71
N GLN A 46 -10.64 -0.14 -10.76
CA GLN A 46 -11.28 -0.21 -9.45
C GLN A 46 -11.04 1.03 -8.59
N PHE A 47 -9.86 1.64 -8.68
CA PHE A 47 -9.59 2.90 -7.97
C PHE A 47 -10.30 4.07 -8.64
N THR A 48 -10.29 4.13 -9.98
CA THR A 48 -11.03 5.15 -10.71
C THR A 48 -12.53 5.08 -10.41
N LEU A 49 -13.14 3.89 -10.41
CA LEU A 49 -14.53 3.69 -10.02
C LEU A 49 -14.83 4.27 -8.64
N ARG A 50 -13.99 3.96 -7.63
CA ARG A 50 -14.20 4.41 -6.24
C ARG A 50 -13.95 5.90 -6.03
N LEU A 51 -13.08 6.50 -6.82
CA LEU A 51 -12.76 7.94 -6.72
C LEU A 51 -13.69 8.81 -7.56
N ASN A 52 -14.14 8.32 -8.72
CA ASN A 52 -14.85 9.14 -9.70
C ASN A 52 -16.37 8.96 -9.72
N ASP A 53 -16.89 7.88 -9.11
CA ASP A 53 -18.33 7.60 -9.08
C ASP A 53 -18.91 7.77 -7.67
N PRO A 54 -19.57 8.91 -7.38
CA PRO A 54 -20.19 9.15 -6.07
C PRO A 54 -21.34 8.20 -5.73
N ALA A 55 -21.92 7.52 -6.72
CA ALA A 55 -22.98 6.54 -6.51
C ALA A 55 -22.44 5.16 -6.09
N ASN A 56 -21.15 4.94 -6.21
CA ASN A 56 -20.54 3.69 -5.79
C ASN A 56 -20.61 3.54 -4.26
N PRO A 57 -21.11 2.41 -3.71
CA PRO A 57 -21.20 2.19 -2.26
C PRO A 57 -19.84 2.25 -1.53
N ASN A 58 -18.75 2.02 -2.27
CA ASN A 58 -17.38 2.09 -1.79
C ASN A 58 -16.68 3.39 -2.24
N HIS A 59 -17.43 4.45 -2.52
CA HIS A 59 -16.85 5.74 -2.92
C HIS A 59 -15.91 6.29 -1.86
N VAL A 60 -14.76 6.82 -2.31
CA VAL A 60 -13.76 7.49 -1.48
C VAL A 60 -13.67 8.95 -1.92
N PRO A 61 -14.23 9.88 -1.14
CA PRO A 61 -14.26 11.30 -1.48
C PRO A 61 -12.89 11.98 -1.28
N GLY A 62 -12.75 13.18 -1.83
CA GLY A 62 -11.60 14.06 -1.63
C GLY A 62 -10.52 13.96 -2.71
N ALA A 63 -10.69 13.06 -3.70
CA ALA A 63 -9.80 12.95 -4.84
C ALA A 63 -10.56 12.50 -6.10
N ARG A 64 -10.01 12.79 -7.27
CA ARG A 64 -10.57 12.37 -8.57
C ARG A 64 -9.45 12.05 -9.55
N VAL A 65 -9.56 10.95 -10.26
CA VAL A 65 -8.69 10.62 -11.39
C VAL A 65 -9.11 11.44 -12.61
N ILE A 66 -8.18 12.22 -13.16
CA ILE A 66 -8.46 13.11 -14.30
C ILE A 66 -7.55 12.89 -15.51
N ALA A 67 -6.38 12.29 -15.32
CA ALA A 67 -5.41 12.04 -16.38
C ALA A 67 -4.76 10.66 -16.20
N ALA A 68 -4.34 10.04 -17.30
CA ALA A 68 -3.64 8.77 -17.23
C ALA A 68 -2.68 8.57 -18.42
N PHE A 69 -1.65 7.77 -18.20
CA PHE A 69 -0.77 7.21 -19.21
C PHE A 69 -0.99 5.70 -19.26
N ALA A 70 -1.27 5.16 -20.45
CA ALA A 70 -1.69 3.76 -20.60
C ALA A 70 -0.59 2.77 -20.18
N GLY A 71 0.64 2.97 -20.59
CA GLY A 71 1.74 2.04 -20.30
C GLY A 71 1.51 0.66 -20.91
N GLY A 72 1.90 -0.36 -20.15
CA GLY A 72 1.74 -1.77 -20.51
C GLY A 72 3.05 -2.48 -20.80
N SER A 73 3.07 -3.81 -20.57
CA SER A 73 4.15 -4.74 -20.87
C SER A 73 3.68 -5.78 -21.87
N PRO A 74 4.05 -5.66 -23.16
CA PRO A 74 3.50 -6.53 -24.21
C PRO A 74 3.86 -8.01 -24.06
N ASP A 75 4.93 -8.33 -23.36
CA ASP A 75 5.41 -9.68 -23.08
C ASP A 75 4.79 -10.32 -21.80
N LEU A 76 3.96 -9.54 -21.07
CA LEU A 76 3.21 -10.04 -19.92
C LEU A 76 1.72 -10.19 -20.32
N PRO A 77 1.17 -11.41 -20.39
CA PRO A 77 -0.21 -11.65 -20.84
C PRO A 77 -1.27 -10.85 -20.08
N GLU A 78 -1.14 -10.72 -18.76
CA GLU A 78 -2.06 -9.93 -17.94
C GLU A 78 -2.07 -8.45 -18.35
N SER A 79 -0.94 -7.89 -18.72
CA SER A 79 -0.83 -6.53 -19.21
C SER A 79 -1.38 -6.40 -20.63
N ALA A 80 -0.85 -7.19 -21.55
CA ALA A 80 -1.15 -7.11 -22.97
C ALA A 80 -2.66 -7.26 -23.29
N THR A 81 -3.37 -8.09 -22.52
CA THR A 81 -4.81 -8.35 -22.73
C THR A 81 -5.73 -7.31 -22.10
N ARG A 82 -5.22 -6.46 -21.18
CA ARG A 82 -6.06 -5.53 -20.38
C ARG A 82 -5.89 -4.07 -20.72
N VAL A 83 -4.69 -3.65 -21.14
CA VAL A 83 -4.35 -2.23 -21.27
C VAL A 83 -5.29 -1.46 -22.18
N GLU A 84 -5.70 -2.03 -23.32
CA GLU A 84 -6.61 -1.37 -24.27
C GLU A 84 -8.01 -1.20 -23.69
N ALA A 85 -8.59 -2.28 -23.12
CA ALA A 85 -9.93 -2.28 -22.55
C ALA A 85 -10.05 -1.34 -21.35
N PHE A 86 -9.06 -1.33 -20.45
CA PHE A 86 -9.06 -0.43 -19.29
C PHE A 86 -8.83 1.02 -19.72
N THR A 87 -7.97 1.27 -20.70
CA THR A 87 -7.80 2.61 -21.28
C THR A 87 -9.12 3.15 -21.84
N ALA A 88 -9.84 2.35 -22.62
CA ALA A 88 -11.15 2.72 -23.14
C ALA A 88 -12.15 2.99 -22.01
N THR A 89 -12.21 2.12 -20.99
CA THR A 89 -13.10 2.29 -19.85
C THR A 89 -12.81 3.62 -19.10
N LEU A 90 -11.56 3.92 -18.79
CA LEU A 90 -11.21 5.14 -18.09
C LEU A 90 -11.54 6.39 -18.91
N ARG A 91 -11.25 6.36 -20.21
CA ARG A 91 -11.54 7.46 -21.12
C ARG A 91 -13.04 7.67 -21.30
N ASP A 92 -13.76 6.63 -21.71
CA ASP A 92 -15.14 6.75 -22.22
C ASP A 92 -16.19 6.80 -21.10
N LYS A 93 -15.97 6.05 -20.01
CA LYS A 93 -16.90 6.01 -18.89
C LYS A 93 -16.61 7.07 -17.82
N TYR A 94 -15.34 7.31 -17.51
CA TYR A 94 -14.96 8.19 -16.39
C TYR A 94 -14.42 9.55 -16.86
N GLY A 95 -14.27 9.78 -18.18
CA GLY A 95 -13.78 11.04 -18.75
C GLY A 95 -12.32 11.34 -18.41
N VAL A 96 -11.51 10.32 -18.14
CA VAL A 96 -10.09 10.46 -17.84
C VAL A 96 -9.33 10.79 -19.14
N LYS A 97 -8.55 11.86 -19.11
CA LYS A 97 -7.74 12.27 -20.27
C LYS A 97 -6.53 11.34 -20.39
N ILE A 98 -6.43 10.65 -21.53
CA ILE A 98 -5.26 9.80 -21.82
C ILE A 98 -4.16 10.67 -22.42
N MET A 99 -3.00 10.67 -21.77
CA MET A 99 -1.80 11.42 -22.13
C MET A 99 -0.81 10.52 -22.88
N LEU A 100 0.06 11.12 -23.67
CA LEU A 100 1.08 10.41 -24.45
C LEU A 100 2.34 10.11 -23.64
N THR A 101 2.58 10.88 -22.57
CA THR A 101 3.79 10.77 -21.75
C THR A 101 3.49 10.90 -20.27
N ILE A 102 4.35 10.33 -19.42
CA ILE A 102 4.26 10.47 -17.94
C ILE A 102 4.44 11.93 -17.50
N PRO A 103 5.40 12.72 -18.04
CA PRO A 103 5.50 14.14 -17.73
C PRO A 103 4.22 14.94 -18.00
N GLU A 104 3.47 14.63 -19.08
CA GLU A 104 2.17 15.28 -19.34
C GLU A 104 1.13 14.95 -18.26
N VAL A 105 1.08 13.69 -17.78
CA VAL A 105 0.23 13.32 -16.65
C VAL A 105 0.62 14.13 -15.43
N CYS A 106 1.90 14.15 -15.07
CA CYS A 106 2.42 14.87 -13.89
C CYS A 106 2.11 16.37 -13.93
N ALA A 107 2.17 17.00 -15.11
CA ALA A 107 1.86 18.42 -15.29
C ALA A 107 0.37 18.74 -15.03
N ALA A 108 -0.53 17.79 -15.25
CA ALA A 108 -1.97 18.00 -15.15
C ALA A 108 -2.55 17.76 -13.74
N VAL A 109 -1.80 17.13 -12.82
CA VAL A 109 -2.33 16.57 -11.56
C VAL A 109 -1.58 17.05 -10.32
N ASP A 110 -2.13 16.75 -9.15
CA ASP A 110 -1.56 17.09 -7.83
C ASP A 110 -0.77 15.92 -7.22
N ALA A 111 -1.16 14.68 -7.56
CA ALA A 111 -0.52 13.45 -7.11
C ALA A 111 -0.66 12.33 -8.15
N VAL A 112 0.17 11.30 -8.05
CA VAL A 112 0.25 10.23 -9.03
C VAL A 112 0.09 8.86 -8.37
N MET A 113 -0.61 7.94 -9.02
CA MET A 113 -0.60 6.51 -8.72
C MET A 113 0.07 5.77 -9.89
N ILE A 114 1.17 5.07 -9.61
CA ILE A 114 1.81 4.16 -10.57
C ILE A 114 1.20 2.78 -10.31
N LEU A 115 0.41 2.28 -11.26
CA LEU A 115 -0.42 1.09 -11.11
C LEU A 115 -0.11 0.00 -12.15
N SER A 116 0.98 0.11 -12.89
CA SER A 116 1.39 -0.95 -13.83
C SER A 116 1.43 -2.32 -13.11
N VAL A 117 0.87 -3.36 -13.73
CA VAL A 117 0.82 -4.70 -13.13
C VAL A 117 2.21 -5.34 -13.03
N ASP A 118 3.11 -4.92 -13.91
CA ASP A 118 4.50 -5.37 -14.02
C ASP A 118 5.44 -4.47 -13.20
N GLY A 119 6.24 -5.05 -12.32
CA GLY A 119 7.22 -4.30 -11.53
C GLY A 119 8.47 -3.86 -12.31
N ARG A 120 8.72 -4.41 -13.50
CA ARG A 120 9.92 -4.10 -14.30
C ARG A 120 10.00 -2.63 -14.76
N PRO A 121 8.94 -1.99 -15.27
CA PRO A 121 8.99 -0.59 -15.69
C PRO A 121 8.93 0.42 -14.53
N HIS A 122 8.65 0.01 -13.30
CA HIS A 122 8.35 0.91 -12.18
C HIS A 122 9.51 1.85 -11.84
N LEU A 123 10.77 1.41 -11.93
CA LEU A 123 11.91 2.29 -11.67
C LEU A 123 11.95 3.47 -12.64
N GLU A 124 11.77 3.22 -13.94
CA GLU A 124 11.79 4.29 -14.94
C GLU A 124 10.56 5.19 -14.81
N GLN A 125 9.38 4.62 -14.59
CA GLN A 125 8.15 5.38 -14.34
C GLN A 125 8.27 6.26 -13.08
N ALA A 126 8.85 5.74 -12.01
CA ALA A 126 9.09 6.48 -10.78
C ALA A 126 10.09 7.64 -10.98
N LYS A 127 11.11 7.50 -11.80
CA LYS A 127 12.06 8.57 -12.13
C LYS A 127 11.37 9.79 -12.71
N ASP A 128 10.45 9.60 -13.65
CA ASP A 128 9.69 10.70 -14.25
C ASP A 128 8.81 11.41 -13.20
N VAL A 129 8.13 10.63 -12.35
CA VAL A 129 7.27 11.19 -11.29
C VAL A 129 8.10 11.91 -10.24
N ILE A 130 9.23 11.33 -9.80
CA ILE A 130 10.15 11.95 -8.84
C ILE A 130 10.69 13.28 -9.41
N THR A 131 11.09 13.29 -10.69
CA THR A 131 11.55 14.52 -11.38
C THR A 131 10.49 15.61 -11.38
N SER A 132 9.21 15.25 -11.45
CA SER A 132 8.10 16.22 -11.40
C SER A 132 7.83 16.78 -10.01
N GLY A 133 8.42 16.22 -8.95
CA GLY A 133 8.19 16.60 -7.55
C GLY A 133 6.82 16.21 -7.00
N LYS A 134 6.02 15.40 -7.70
CA LYS A 134 4.68 15.00 -7.27
C LYS A 134 4.76 13.86 -6.27
N PRO A 135 3.99 13.90 -5.16
CA PRO A 135 3.84 12.75 -4.27
C PRO A 135 3.17 11.62 -5.03
N PHE A 136 3.56 10.37 -4.73
CA PHE A 136 2.99 9.24 -5.47
C PHE A 136 2.78 8.00 -4.61
N PHE A 137 1.82 7.19 -5.01
CA PHE A 137 1.66 5.80 -4.59
C PHE A 137 2.23 4.91 -5.69
N LEU A 138 3.01 3.92 -5.30
CA LEU A 138 3.58 2.93 -6.19
C LEU A 138 3.01 1.55 -5.83
N ASP A 139 2.24 0.99 -6.76
CA ASP A 139 1.57 -0.28 -6.52
C ASP A 139 2.54 -1.47 -6.44
N LYS A 140 2.04 -2.58 -5.93
CA LYS A 140 2.78 -3.85 -5.88
C LYS A 140 2.74 -4.56 -7.27
N PRO A 141 3.79 -5.29 -7.62
CA PRO A 141 5.11 -5.27 -7.00
C PRO A 141 5.84 -3.96 -7.32
N MET A 142 6.34 -3.26 -6.29
CA MET A 142 6.96 -1.95 -6.53
C MET A 142 8.20 -1.99 -7.43
N ALA A 143 8.77 -3.16 -7.64
CA ALA A 143 9.88 -3.41 -8.56
C ALA A 143 9.98 -4.91 -8.86
N ALA A 144 10.74 -5.27 -9.90
CA ALA A 144 11.09 -6.65 -10.21
C ALA A 144 12.41 -7.10 -9.57
N SER A 145 13.03 -6.27 -8.74
CA SER A 145 14.23 -6.60 -7.97
C SER A 145 14.31 -5.78 -6.69
N LEU A 146 14.97 -6.33 -5.64
CA LEU A 146 15.26 -5.57 -4.43
C LEU A 146 16.19 -4.37 -4.72
N LYS A 147 17.10 -4.50 -5.68
CA LYS A 147 17.99 -3.41 -6.09
C LYS A 147 17.20 -2.21 -6.63
N ASP A 148 16.22 -2.45 -7.50
CA ASP A 148 15.41 -1.37 -8.06
C ASP A 148 14.49 -0.76 -6.99
N ALA A 149 13.96 -1.58 -6.07
CA ALA A 149 13.20 -1.09 -4.91
C ALA A 149 14.04 -0.14 -4.04
N VAL A 150 15.28 -0.50 -3.74
CA VAL A 150 16.23 0.37 -3.00
C VAL A 150 16.53 1.65 -3.78
N GLU A 151 16.73 1.56 -5.10
CA GLU A 151 17.05 2.72 -5.94
C GLU A 151 15.88 3.71 -6.01
N ILE A 152 14.63 3.24 -6.12
CA ILE A 152 13.45 4.10 -6.08
C ILE A 152 13.41 4.91 -4.77
N TYR A 153 13.63 4.25 -3.61
CA TYR A 153 13.65 4.95 -2.33
C TYR A 153 14.78 5.97 -2.23
N LYS A 154 15.99 5.65 -2.71
CA LYS A 154 17.12 6.58 -2.72
C LYS A 154 16.87 7.82 -3.57
N LEU A 155 16.31 7.63 -4.77
CA LEU A 155 15.96 8.73 -5.67
C LEU A 155 14.89 9.63 -5.05
N ALA A 156 13.83 9.05 -4.49
CA ALA A 156 12.75 9.79 -3.86
C ALA A 156 13.20 10.55 -2.61
N GLU A 157 14.05 9.93 -1.75
CA GLU A 157 14.64 10.58 -0.58
C GLU A 157 15.54 11.76 -0.98
N THR A 158 16.40 11.57 -2.00
CA THR A 158 17.29 12.63 -2.53
C THR A 158 16.48 13.81 -3.06
N ALA A 159 15.41 13.53 -3.80
CA ALA A 159 14.52 14.56 -4.35
C ALA A 159 13.50 15.10 -3.33
N LYS A 160 13.44 14.54 -2.13
CA LYS A 160 12.43 14.86 -1.08
C LYS A 160 10.99 14.71 -1.56
N VAL A 161 10.74 13.75 -2.41
CA VAL A 161 9.41 13.42 -2.93
C VAL A 161 8.82 12.29 -2.08
N PRO A 162 7.73 12.53 -1.34
CA PRO A 162 7.15 11.51 -0.50
C PRO A 162 6.38 10.49 -1.35
N PHE A 163 6.56 9.20 -1.03
CA PHE A 163 5.79 8.11 -1.61
C PHE A 163 5.71 6.92 -0.67
N PHE A 164 4.84 5.97 -0.97
CA PHE A 164 4.84 4.65 -0.37
C PHE A 164 4.34 3.59 -1.34
N SER A 165 4.66 2.34 -1.02
CA SER A 165 4.16 1.15 -1.71
C SER A 165 3.60 0.18 -0.70
N ALA A 166 2.50 -0.49 -1.03
CA ALA A 166 1.93 -1.55 -0.20
C ALA A 166 0.92 -2.40 -0.98
N SER A 167 0.61 -3.57 -0.42
CA SER A 167 -0.53 -4.38 -0.84
C SER A 167 -1.79 -4.01 -0.07
N ALA A 168 -2.96 -4.13 -0.70
CA ALA A 168 -4.25 -3.92 -0.05
C ALA A 168 -4.48 -4.83 1.18
N THR A 169 -3.84 -6.00 1.22
CA THR A 169 -3.95 -6.96 2.34
C THR A 169 -3.55 -6.35 3.68
N ARG A 170 -2.63 -5.37 3.70
CA ARG A 170 -2.25 -4.63 4.91
C ARG A 170 -3.43 -4.00 5.63
N TRP A 171 -4.43 -3.53 4.90
CA TRP A 171 -5.60 -2.82 5.44
C TRP A 171 -6.90 -3.63 5.41
N TRP A 172 -6.83 -4.92 5.08
CA TRP A 172 -8.01 -5.75 5.19
C TRP A 172 -8.49 -5.81 6.64
N PRO A 173 -9.81 -5.64 6.90
CA PRO A 173 -10.32 -5.62 8.27
C PRO A 173 -9.90 -6.83 9.10
N GLY A 174 -9.97 -8.04 8.52
CA GLY A 174 -9.55 -9.25 9.21
C GLY A 174 -8.03 -9.31 9.48
N VAL A 175 -7.18 -8.72 8.62
CA VAL A 175 -5.73 -8.64 8.88
C VAL A 175 -5.44 -7.65 10.01
N ILE A 176 -6.11 -6.49 10.02
CA ILE A 176 -5.98 -5.49 11.09
C ILE A 176 -6.48 -6.06 12.43
N GLU A 177 -7.62 -6.76 12.44
CA GLU A 177 -8.14 -7.44 13.63
C GLU A 177 -7.11 -8.41 14.24
N VAL A 178 -6.51 -9.27 13.41
CA VAL A 178 -5.47 -10.20 13.83
C VAL A 178 -4.22 -9.47 14.31
N ALA A 179 -3.78 -8.43 13.60
CA ALA A 179 -2.58 -7.67 13.96
C ALA A 179 -2.72 -6.95 15.30
N THR A 180 -3.92 -6.45 15.61
CA THR A 180 -4.20 -5.65 16.82
C THR A 180 -4.83 -6.45 17.98
N ALA A 181 -4.98 -7.77 17.81
CA ALA A 181 -5.66 -8.64 18.77
C ALA A 181 -5.04 -8.63 20.17
N GLU A 182 -3.75 -8.36 20.28
CA GLU A 182 -3.01 -8.18 21.53
C GLU A 182 -1.99 -7.04 21.36
N LYS A 183 -1.71 -6.31 22.45
CA LYS A 183 -0.65 -5.28 22.48
C LYS A 183 0.75 -5.88 22.41
N ALA A 184 0.94 -7.07 22.98
CA ALA A 184 2.22 -7.77 22.94
C ALA A 184 2.55 -8.24 21.51
N PRO A 185 3.84 -8.27 21.11
CA PRO A 185 4.24 -8.82 19.82
C PRO A 185 3.81 -10.28 19.67
N ALA A 186 3.42 -10.67 18.46
CA ALA A 186 3.14 -12.07 18.15
C ALA A 186 4.37 -12.93 18.39
N ARG A 187 4.20 -14.11 18.98
CA ARG A 187 5.26 -15.14 19.09
C ARG A 187 5.59 -15.70 17.72
N ALA A 188 4.54 -15.95 16.94
CA ALA A 188 4.64 -16.37 15.56
C ALA A 188 3.42 -15.94 14.75
N ALA A 189 3.54 -16.00 13.42
CA ALA A 189 2.41 -15.86 12.52
C ALA A 189 2.59 -16.80 11.32
N LEU A 190 1.46 -17.27 10.79
CA LEU A 190 1.37 -18.07 9.58
C LEU A 190 0.45 -17.38 8.59
N VAL A 191 0.92 -17.19 7.36
CA VAL A 191 0.11 -16.70 6.25
C VAL A 191 0.18 -17.71 5.10
N TYR A 192 -0.91 -17.92 4.40
CA TYR A 192 -0.90 -18.67 3.15
C TYR A 192 -1.73 -17.99 2.07
N GLY A 193 -1.37 -18.23 0.82
CA GLY A 193 -2.09 -17.68 -0.32
C GLY A 193 -1.46 -18.04 -1.66
N PRO A 194 -2.16 -17.67 -2.76
CA PRO A 194 -1.66 -17.86 -4.11
C PRO A 194 -0.32 -17.11 -4.32
N ALA A 195 0.61 -17.77 -4.99
CA ALA A 195 1.88 -17.19 -5.39
C ALA A 195 2.38 -17.87 -6.69
N PRO A 196 1.69 -17.65 -7.82
CA PRO A 196 2.14 -18.17 -9.10
C PRO A 196 3.53 -17.63 -9.43
N GLU A 197 4.42 -18.51 -9.87
CA GLU A 197 5.77 -18.16 -10.30
C GLU A 197 5.70 -17.66 -11.76
N LEU A 198 6.26 -16.47 -12.00
CA LEU A 198 6.39 -15.92 -13.35
C LEU A 198 7.86 -15.83 -13.75
N PRO A 199 8.20 -16.11 -15.03
CA PRO A 199 9.58 -16.13 -15.46
C PRO A 199 10.30 -14.77 -15.38
N PHE A 200 9.58 -13.69 -15.26
CA PHE A 200 10.10 -12.31 -15.31
C PHE A 200 10.25 -11.65 -13.95
N HIS A 201 9.76 -12.29 -12.88
CA HIS A 201 9.82 -11.77 -11.51
C HIS A 201 10.42 -12.82 -10.57
N PRO A 202 11.10 -12.42 -9.49
CA PRO A 202 11.38 -13.34 -8.39
C PRO A 202 10.06 -13.92 -7.86
N ASP A 203 10.05 -15.21 -7.52
CA ASP A 203 8.85 -16.02 -7.30
C ASP A 203 7.75 -15.36 -6.45
N LEU A 204 8.13 -14.73 -5.33
CA LEU A 204 7.17 -14.14 -4.40
C LEU A 204 6.75 -12.70 -4.75
N PHE A 205 7.47 -12.02 -5.66
CA PHE A 205 7.27 -10.59 -5.93
C PHE A 205 5.91 -10.29 -6.57
N PHE A 206 5.44 -11.15 -7.46
CA PHE A 206 4.25 -10.86 -8.26
C PHE A 206 2.94 -10.97 -7.44
N TYR A 207 2.69 -12.14 -6.81
CA TYR A 207 1.49 -12.38 -5.98
C TYR A 207 1.81 -12.79 -4.55
N GLY A 208 2.93 -13.46 -4.30
CA GLY A 208 3.37 -13.82 -2.96
C GLY A 208 3.52 -12.60 -2.02
N ILE A 209 3.76 -11.42 -2.60
CA ILE A 209 3.81 -10.12 -1.91
C ILE A 209 2.59 -9.90 -1.01
N HIS A 210 1.38 -10.33 -1.42
CA HIS A 210 0.17 -10.15 -0.60
C HIS A 210 0.25 -10.90 0.72
N SER A 211 0.76 -12.14 0.71
CA SER A 211 0.98 -12.95 1.92
C SER A 211 2.11 -12.38 2.78
N VAL A 212 3.21 -11.96 2.14
CA VAL A 212 4.35 -11.36 2.87
C VAL A 212 3.94 -10.04 3.52
N GLU A 213 3.18 -9.18 2.84
CA GLU A 213 2.66 -7.92 3.39
C GLU A 213 1.76 -8.16 4.61
N ALA A 214 0.83 -9.15 4.53
CA ALA A 214 -0.01 -9.53 5.66
C ALA A 214 0.82 -10.07 6.84
N LEU A 215 1.85 -10.89 6.56
CA LEU A 215 2.77 -11.37 7.59
C LEU A 215 3.47 -10.22 8.31
N PHE A 216 4.03 -9.27 7.57
CA PHE A 216 4.71 -8.10 8.15
C PHE A 216 3.76 -7.15 8.87
N THR A 217 2.47 -7.13 8.51
CA THR A 217 1.46 -6.35 9.24
C THR A 217 1.28 -6.88 10.68
N VAL A 218 1.42 -8.20 10.89
CA VAL A 218 1.32 -8.83 12.21
C VAL A 218 2.66 -8.89 12.94
N MET A 219 3.73 -9.26 12.24
CA MET A 219 5.05 -9.46 12.85
C MET A 219 5.82 -8.16 13.08
N GLY A 220 5.51 -7.10 12.31
CA GLY A 220 6.29 -5.87 12.27
C GLY A 220 7.63 -6.04 11.56
N THR A 221 8.47 -5.00 11.64
CA THR A 221 9.87 -5.03 11.19
C THR A 221 10.77 -5.83 12.13
N GLY A 222 12.02 -6.08 11.74
CA GLY A 222 13.02 -6.77 12.55
C GLY A 222 13.22 -8.24 12.15
N CYS A 223 12.81 -8.62 10.93
CA CYS A 223 13.19 -9.91 10.35
C CYS A 223 14.70 -9.97 10.14
N GLN A 224 15.34 -11.03 10.64
CA GLN A 224 16.80 -11.22 10.59
C GLN A 224 17.22 -12.11 9.44
N SER A 225 16.51 -13.22 9.23
CA SER A 225 16.88 -14.23 8.25
C SER A 225 15.65 -14.94 7.71
N VAL A 226 15.81 -15.56 6.53
CA VAL A 226 14.78 -16.36 5.86
C VAL A 226 15.38 -17.68 5.38
N GLU A 227 14.61 -18.75 5.57
CA GLU A 227 14.83 -20.07 5.00
C GLU A 227 13.61 -20.47 4.15
N ARG A 228 13.83 -21.13 3.00
CA ARG A 228 12.76 -21.58 2.12
C ARG A 228 12.94 -23.04 1.71
N THR A 229 11.89 -23.83 1.90
CA THR A 229 11.73 -25.16 1.31
C THR A 229 10.68 -25.09 0.20
N SER A 230 10.94 -25.73 -0.95
CA SER A 230 10.08 -25.65 -2.13
C SER A 230 9.86 -27.00 -2.77
N THR A 231 8.64 -27.19 -3.29
CA THR A 231 8.28 -28.23 -4.28
C THR A 231 7.80 -27.55 -5.56
N SER A 232 7.32 -28.30 -6.53
CA SER A 232 6.67 -27.75 -7.75
C SER A 232 5.40 -26.95 -7.45
N ASP A 233 4.67 -27.31 -6.40
CA ASP A 233 3.32 -26.77 -6.13
C ASP A 233 3.27 -25.77 -4.99
N THR A 234 4.28 -25.78 -4.11
CA THR A 234 4.27 -24.96 -2.91
C THR A 234 5.67 -24.60 -2.42
N SER A 235 5.75 -23.47 -1.73
CA SER A 235 6.93 -23.10 -0.95
C SER A 235 6.53 -22.72 0.47
N VAL A 236 7.39 -23.10 1.42
CA VAL A 236 7.32 -22.65 2.80
C VAL A 236 8.52 -21.75 3.06
N CYS A 237 8.24 -20.46 3.32
CA CYS A 237 9.26 -19.47 3.64
C CYS A 237 9.13 -19.13 5.13
N THR A 238 10.15 -19.42 5.92
CA THR A 238 10.19 -19.13 7.35
C THR A 238 11.20 -18.03 7.64
N GLY A 239 10.70 -16.91 8.16
CA GLY A 239 11.53 -15.81 8.66
C GLY A 239 11.73 -15.92 10.17
N THR A 240 12.92 -15.56 10.62
CA THR A 240 13.25 -15.40 12.04
C THR A 240 13.38 -13.92 12.38
N TRP A 241 12.57 -13.45 13.31
CA TRP A 241 12.58 -12.08 13.83
C TRP A 241 13.40 -11.96 15.11
N GLU A 242 13.71 -10.72 15.48
CA GLU A 242 14.31 -10.41 16.79
C GLU A 242 13.55 -11.09 17.93
N GLY A 243 14.29 -11.61 18.92
CA GLY A 243 13.73 -12.37 20.04
C GLY A 243 13.32 -13.79 19.70
N GLY A 244 13.72 -14.34 18.52
CA GLY A 244 13.42 -15.70 18.11
C GLY A 244 11.97 -15.94 17.67
N ARG A 245 11.21 -14.87 17.37
CA ARG A 245 9.85 -14.95 16.83
C ARG A 245 9.87 -15.49 15.40
N LEU A 246 8.88 -16.29 15.02
CA LEU A 246 8.83 -16.93 13.72
C LEU A 246 7.64 -16.44 12.88
N GLY A 247 7.91 -16.13 11.61
CA GLY A 247 6.87 -15.79 10.64
C GLY A 247 6.96 -16.69 9.42
N THR A 248 5.86 -17.32 9.02
CA THR A 248 5.85 -18.30 7.93
C THR A 248 4.87 -17.90 6.83
N VAL A 249 5.30 -17.99 5.58
CA VAL A 249 4.47 -17.86 4.39
C VAL A 249 4.40 -19.20 3.67
N HIS A 250 3.19 -19.74 3.49
CA HIS A 250 2.94 -20.85 2.57
C HIS A 250 2.49 -20.27 1.23
N ALA A 251 3.38 -20.27 0.26
CA ALA A 251 3.17 -19.80 -1.10
C ALA A 251 2.66 -20.95 -1.97
N LEU A 252 1.44 -20.85 -2.49
CA LEU A 252 0.75 -21.90 -3.25
C LEU A 252 0.81 -21.53 -4.73
N HIS A 253 1.67 -22.23 -5.50
CA HIS A 253 2.04 -21.83 -6.87
C HIS A 253 0.92 -22.10 -7.88
N THR A 254 0.09 -23.13 -7.66
CA THR A 254 -0.96 -23.57 -8.57
C THR A 254 -2.37 -23.16 -8.14
N LEU A 255 -2.51 -22.52 -6.96
CA LEU A 255 -3.81 -22.08 -6.46
C LEU A 255 -4.31 -20.86 -7.26
N PRO A 256 -5.58 -20.86 -7.72
CA PRO A 256 -6.15 -19.70 -8.40
C PRO A 256 -6.08 -18.43 -7.56
N MET A 257 -5.76 -17.32 -8.22
CA MET A 257 -5.75 -16.00 -7.60
C MET A 257 -7.17 -15.60 -7.17
N GLY A 258 -7.29 -15.11 -5.94
CA GLY A 258 -8.57 -14.66 -5.40
C GLY A 258 -8.45 -14.36 -3.90
N SER A 259 -9.17 -13.34 -3.42
CA SER A 259 -9.09 -12.93 -2.02
C SER A 259 -9.47 -14.02 -1.03
N ALA A 260 -10.39 -14.90 -1.40
CA ALA A 260 -10.83 -16.02 -0.55
C ALA A 260 -9.71 -17.03 -0.21
N ASN A 261 -8.65 -17.05 -1.00
CA ASN A 261 -7.54 -18.00 -0.87
C ASN A 261 -6.40 -17.49 0.03
N TYR A 262 -6.54 -16.30 0.63
CA TYR A 262 -5.57 -15.77 1.60
C TYR A 262 -6.09 -15.93 3.02
N LYS A 263 -5.25 -16.42 3.91
CA LYS A 263 -5.54 -16.52 5.35
C LYS A 263 -4.31 -16.22 6.19
N LEU A 264 -4.56 -15.73 7.40
CA LEU A 264 -3.55 -15.35 8.37
C LEU A 264 -3.93 -15.88 9.74
N ILE A 265 -2.95 -16.45 10.45
CA ILE A 265 -3.04 -16.92 11.82
C ILE A 265 -1.95 -16.24 12.64
N ARG A 266 -2.32 -15.62 13.76
CA ARG A 266 -1.40 -15.08 14.76
C ARG A 266 -1.36 -16.02 15.97
N PHE A 267 -0.16 -16.37 16.39
CA PHE A 267 0.11 -17.03 17.66
C PHE A 267 0.57 -15.96 18.68
N GLY A 268 -0.36 -15.49 19.50
CA GLY A 268 -0.13 -14.44 20.48
C GLY A 268 0.51 -14.95 21.76
N GLN A 269 0.58 -14.09 22.78
CA GLN A 269 1.05 -14.48 24.11
C GLN A 269 -0.04 -15.22 24.89
N GLU A 270 -1.29 -14.81 24.71
CA GLU A 270 -2.44 -15.30 25.46
C GLU A 270 -3.40 -16.13 24.60
N LYS A 271 -3.50 -15.85 23.30
CA LYS A 271 -4.45 -16.52 22.40
C LYS A 271 -3.93 -16.70 20.99
N ILE A 272 -4.56 -17.63 20.26
CA ILE A 272 -4.43 -17.78 18.81
C ILE A 272 -5.60 -17.06 18.16
N VAL A 273 -5.32 -16.26 17.13
CA VAL A 273 -6.35 -15.52 16.40
C VAL A 273 -6.18 -15.79 14.90
N GLU A 274 -7.27 -16.18 14.26
CA GLU A 274 -7.34 -16.44 12.84
C GLU A 274 -8.10 -15.32 12.12
N GLN A 275 -7.66 -14.98 10.92
CA GLN A 275 -8.34 -14.02 10.08
C GLN A 275 -9.75 -14.53 9.71
N ALA A 276 -10.79 -13.82 10.15
CA ALA A 276 -12.18 -14.17 9.86
C ALA A 276 -12.62 -13.64 8.49
N ASN A 277 -12.31 -12.37 8.20
CA ASN A 277 -12.83 -11.66 7.04
C ASN A 277 -11.73 -11.25 6.06
N GLN A 278 -12.10 -11.27 4.79
CA GLN A 278 -11.31 -10.68 3.72
C GLN A 278 -11.59 -9.17 3.64
N GLY A 279 -10.90 -8.48 2.75
CA GLY A 279 -11.11 -7.07 2.46
C GLY A 279 -11.15 -6.80 0.97
N ASP A 280 -11.37 -5.53 0.66
CA ASP A 280 -11.27 -5.00 -0.70
C ASP A 280 -10.22 -3.88 -0.77
N TYR A 281 -10.23 -3.12 -1.84
CA TYR A 281 -9.26 -2.02 -2.06
C TYR A 281 -9.61 -0.74 -1.31
N THR A 282 -10.86 -0.61 -0.80
CA THR A 282 -11.36 0.66 -0.26
C THR A 282 -10.56 1.19 0.94
N PRO A 283 -10.18 0.36 1.94
CA PRO A 283 -9.36 0.84 3.04
C PRO A 283 -7.98 1.36 2.59
N MET A 284 -7.31 0.66 1.67
CA MET A 284 -6.03 1.12 1.12
C MET A 284 -6.19 2.43 0.35
N LEU A 285 -7.24 2.55 -0.48
CA LEU A 285 -7.48 3.75 -1.26
C LEU A 285 -7.75 4.98 -0.37
N ARG A 286 -8.43 4.80 0.78
CA ARG A 286 -8.58 5.85 1.80
C ARG A 286 -7.24 6.30 2.36
N GLU A 287 -6.32 5.37 2.64
CA GLU A 287 -4.97 5.72 3.12
C GLU A 287 -4.14 6.41 2.01
N ILE A 288 -4.30 6.03 0.74
CA ILE A 288 -3.66 6.71 -0.40
C ILE A 288 -4.16 8.17 -0.49
N VAL A 289 -5.49 8.39 -0.44
CA VAL A 289 -6.06 9.76 -0.49
C VAL A 289 -5.60 10.58 0.70
N LYS A 290 -5.64 10.03 1.91
CA LYS A 290 -5.14 10.67 3.13
C LYS A 290 -3.66 11.04 3.03
N PHE A 291 -2.82 10.14 2.52
CA PHE A 291 -1.42 10.42 2.26
C PHE A 291 -1.24 11.59 1.28
N PHE A 292 -1.98 11.62 0.19
CA PHE A 292 -1.90 12.73 -0.77
C PHE A 292 -2.35 14.07 -0.18
N GLN A 293 -3.32 14.07 0.74
CA GLN A 293 -3.78 15.25 1.45
C GLN A 293 -2.77 15.75 2.49
N THR A 294 -2.21 14.84 3.27
CA THR A 294 -1.41 15.17 4.47
C THR A 294 0.10 15.10 4.24
N LYS A 295 0.55 14.40 3.18
CA LYS A 295 1.95 14.02 2.91
C LYS A 295 2.56 13.11 3.98
N GLN A 296 1.75 12.59 4.90
CA GLN A 296 2.18 11.63 5.91
C GLN A 296 2.23 10.23 5.31
N VAL A 297 3.41 9.66 5.21
CA VAL A 297 3.66 8.33 4.63
C VAL A 297 3.17 7.24 5.58
N PRO A 298 2.19 6.40 5.20
CA PRO A 298 1.62 5.40 6.10
C PRO A 298 2.50 4.13 6.24
N VAL A 299 3.37 3.86 5.28
CA VAL A 299 4.30 2.71 5.26
C VAL A 299 5.70 3.22 4.98
N THR A 300 6.61 3.05 5.93
CA THR A 300 7.98 3.57 5.83
C THR A 300 8.84 2.77 4.84
N ALA A 301 9.91 3.40 4.32
CA ALA A 301 10.91 2.72 3.48
C ALA A 301 11.44 1.44 4.15
N LYS A 302 11.75 1.49 5.45
CA LYS A 302 12.22 0.33 6.21
C LYS A 302 11.22 -0.83 6.17
N GLN A 303 9.93 -0.57 6.39
CA GLN A 303 8.89 -1.60 6.35
C GLN A 303 8.81 -2.25 4.95
N THR A 304 8.74 -1.44 3.90
CA THR A 304 8.66 -1.97 2.52
C THR A 304 9.93 -2.72 2.14
N LEU A 305 11.11 -2.16 2.43
CA LEU A 305 12.37 -2.80 2.03
C LEU A 305 12.63 -4.11 2.81
N GLU A 306 12.20 -4.25 4.06
CA GLU A 306 12.26 -5.54 4.77
C GLU A 306 11.33 -6.59 4.13
N ILE A 307 10.15 -6.19 3.63
CA ILE A 307 9.24 -7.08 2.89
C ILE A 307 9.92 -7.58 1.60
N TYR A 308 10.52 -6.69 0.81
CA TYR A 308 11.22 -7.05 -0.41
C TYR A 308 12.49 -7.87 -0.13
N ALA A 309 13.22 -7.54 0.94
CA ALA A 309 14.36 -8.30 1.38
C ALA A 309 14.01 -9.73 1.85
N PHE A 310 12.85 -9.90 2.51
CA PHE A 310 12.32 -11.22 2.85
C PHE A 310 12.10 -12.06 1.59
N MET A 311 11.47 -11.49 0.57
CA MET A 311 11.20 -12.19 -0.69
C MET A 311 12.48 -12.51 -1.46
N GLU A 312 13.43 -11.57 -1.53
CA GLU A 312 14.74 -11.80 -2.15
C GLU A 312 15.55 -12.86 -1.39
N ALA A 313 15.57 -12.81 -0.05
CA ALA A 313 16.23 -13.83 0.77
C ALA A 313 15.60 -15.21 0.60
N ALA A 314 14.26 -15.28 0.46
CA ALA A 314 13.56 -16.53 0.16
C ALA A 314 13.98 -17.08 -1.23
N GLN A 315 14.14 -16.21 -2.22
CA GLN A 315 14.64 -16.60 -3.54
C GLN A 315 16.07 -17.09 -3.49
N ASP A 316 16.94 -16.40 -2.76
CA ASP A 316 18.34 -16.83 -2.55
C ASP A 316 18.43 -18.15 -1.78
N SER A 317 17.55 -18.36 -0.79
CA SER A 317 17.46 -19.63 -0.06
C SER A 317 17.06 -20.78 -0.97
N LYS A 318 16.04 -20.60 -1.85
CA LYS A 318 15.64 -21.60 -2.86
C LYS A 318 16.82 -21.96 -3.75
N ARG A 319 17.56 -20.98 -4.27
CA ARG A 319 18.75 -21.18 -5.12
C ARG A 319 19.90 -21.93 -4.41
N GLN A 320 19.95 -21.85 -3.08
CA GLN A 320 20.97 -22.48 -2.23
C GLN A 320 20.43 -23.68 -1.45
N ASN A 321 19.38 -24.36 -1.96
CA ASN A 321 18.83 -25.59 -1.41
C ASN A 321 18.38 -25.46 0.06
N GLY A 322 17.70 -24.36 0.40
CA GLY A 322 17.14 -24.13 1.72
C GLY A 322 18.12 -23.49 2.73
N LYS A 323 19.25 -22.95 2.28
CA LYS A 323 20.17 -22.25 3.18
C LYS A 323 19.51 -21.03 3.80
N VAL A 324 19.75 -20.81 5.08
CA VAL A 324 19.34 -19.59 5.80
C VAL A 324 20.09 -18.38 5.24
N ILE A 325 19.33 -17.36 4.80
CA ILE A 325 19.85 -16.12 4.21
C ILE A 325 19.55 -14.94 5.13
N GLN A 326 20.54 -14.11 5.40
CA GLN A 326 20.39 -12.94 6.25
C GLN A 326 19.80 -11.76 5.47
N LEU A 327 18.75 -11.10 6.00
CA LEU A 327 18.15 -9.93 5.34
C LEU A 327 19.16 -8.79 5.18
N ARG A 328 20.01 -8.59 6.16
CA ARG A 328 21.06 -7.58 6.10
C ARG A 328 22.00 -7.80 4.91
N GLU A 329 22.36 -9.04 4.60
CA GLU A 329 23.23 -9.36 3.46
C GLU A 329 22.59 -9.00 2.13
N VAL A 330 21.31 -9.37 1.92
CA VAL A 330 20.62 -9.07 0.65
C VAL A 330 20.36 -7.58 0.49
N LEU A 331 20.00 -6.85 1.56
CA LEU A 331 19.86 -5.40 1.54
C LEU A 331 21.18 -4.68 1.25
N THR A 332 22.29 -5.10 1.89
CA THR A 332 23.62 -4.54 1.62
C THR A 332 24.02 -4.77 0.17
N LYS A 333 23.80 -5.98 -0.37
CA LYS A 333 24.08 -6.32 -1.77
C LYS A 333 23.23 -5.49 -2.74
N ALA A 334 22.00 -5.15 -2.35
CA ALA A 334 21.11 -4.27 -3.12
C ALA A 334 21.49 -2.78 -3.03
N GLY A 335 22.48 -2.41 -2.19
CA GLY A 335 22.94 -1.03 -2.03
C GLY A 335 22.09 -0.19 -1.08
N ALA A 336 21.35 -0.83 -0.16
CA ALA A 336 20.58 -0.11 0.87
C ALA A 336 21.51 0.64 1.83
N PRO A 337 21.19 1.91 2.20
CA PRO A 337 21.92 2.63 3.24
C PRO A 337 21.89 1.90 4.58
N GLU A 338 22.92 2.09 5.40
CA GLU A 338 23.03 1.46 6.73
C GLU A 338 21.80 1.72 7.61
N ALA A 339 21.21 2.92 7.53
CA ALA A 339 20.02 3.31 8.31
C ALA A 339 18.76 2.45 8.00
N TRP A 340 18.73 1.77 6.85
CA TRP A 340 17.61 0.91 6.44
C TRP A 340 17.84 -0.57 6.76
N LEU A 341 19.05 -0.94 7.17
CA LEU A 341 19.39 -2.33 7.46
C LEU A 341 18.79 -2.78 8.81
N PRO A 342 18.40 -4.06 8.95
CA PRO A 342 18.07 -4.66 10.24
C PRO A 342 19.26 -4.55 11.21
N ALA A 343 18.97 -4.48 12.51
CA ALA A 343 20.01 -4.55 13.53
C ALA A 343 20.87 -5.82 13.35
N GLN A 344 22.17 -5.73 13.67
CA GLN A 344 23.02 -6.93 13.65
C GLN A 344 22.58 -7.85 14.78
N THR A 345 22.26 -9.09 14.44
CA THR A 345 22.07 -10.11 15.48
C THR A 345 23.40 -10.31 16.19
N PRO A 346 23.46 -10.19 17.54
CA PRO A 346 24.66 -10.57 18.26
C PRO A 346 25.03 -12.00 17.86
N LYS A 347 26.30 -12.24 17.52
CA LYS A 347 26.79 -13.61 17.28
C LYS A 347 26.50 -14.38 18.56
N THR A 348 25.52 -15.27 18.53
CA THR A 348 25.31 -16.22 19.62
C THR A 348 26.58 -17.05 19.71
N VAL A 349 27.36 -16.79 20.75
CA VAL A 349 28.41 -17.73 21.18
C VAL A 349 27.63 -19.00 21.51
N LYS A 350 27.81 -20.05 20.70
CA LYS A 350 27.27 -21.37 21.04
C LYS A 350 27.83 -21.73 22.40
N PRO A 351 26.99 -22.22 23.33
CA PRO A 351 27.46 -22.71 24.63
C PRO A 351 28.44 -23.88 24.46
#